data_adadedc355ce00b3712a3ac680e7eace
#
_entry.id   adadedc355ce00b3712a3ac680e7eace
#
_cell.length_a   1.000
_cell.length_b   1.000
_cell.length_c   1.000
_cell.angle_alpha   90.00
_cell.angle_beta   90.00
_cell.angle_gamma   90.00
#
_symmetry.space_group_name_H-M   'P 1'
#
loop_
_entity.id
_entity.type
_entity.pdbx_description
1 polymer ?
#
loop_
_entity_poly.entity_id
_entity_poly.type
_entity_poly.pdbx_seq_one_letter_code
_entity_poly.pdbx_strand_id
1 'polypeptide(L)'
;MPVIAAKILVGFVVGVLIGMTGVGGGVLMLPVLIFGLGYSPIVAVGSDALFQFFTKIPAGLLHLKNGTVRRKVVLALALGSIPGSFAGVKLLIYIRLLYGNGVNTFIKLAVGVLLIVIPTMLLLQKNIEERIANRAPTMKGFAGMAVIGLTVGFIVGLTSVGSGSIIMMLLLLFYSFPPKINVGTDVVHAVVLFGVTGWLQFRAGNVDPRLVVALLIGSIPGGLLGSHLATRVPMLWLRRMLCVLLLITGARMLWPA
;
A
#
# COMPACT_ATOMS: atom_id res chain seq x y z
N MET A 1 -19.23 -4.11 22.49
CA MET A 1 -17.87 -4.58 22.84
C MET A 1 -17.30 -5.64 21.87
N PRO A 2 -18.00 -6.72 21.46
CA PRO A 2 -17.42 -7.75 20.59
C PRO A 2 -16.92 -7.24 19.23
N VAL A 3 -17.59 -6.27 18.62
CA VAL A 3 -17.21 -5.71 17.32
C VAL A 3 -15.89 -4.93 17.36
N ILE A 4 -15.61 -4.18 18.43
CA ILE A 4 -14.34 -3.45 18.59
C ILE A 4 -13.20 -4.44 18.82
N ALA A 5 -13.41 -5.46 19.65
CA ALA A 5 -12.42 -6.51 19.89
C ALA A 5 -12.05 -7.27 18.59
N ALA A 6 -13.03 -7.56 17.73
CA ALA A 6 -12.80 -8.16 16.42
C ALA A 6 -11.93 -7.26 15.51
N LYS A 7 -12.18 -5.95 15.49
CA LYS A 7 -11.36 -4.99 14.71
C LYS A 7 -9.93 -4.91 15.21
N ILE A 8 -9.72 -4.92 16.54
CA ILE A 8 -8.38 -4.94 17.16
C ILE A 8 -7.66 -6.25 16.82
N LEU A 9 -8.35 -7.40 16.91
CA LEU A 9 -7.78 -8.69 16.54
C LEU A 9 -7.38 -8.74 15.06
N VAL A 10 -8.23 -8.24 14.18
CA VAL A 10 -7.91 -8.11 12.75
C VAL A 10 -6.69 -7.21 12.56
N GLY A 11 -6.63 -6.05 13.22
CA GLY A 11 -5.46 -5.18 13.19
C GLY A 11 -4.20 -5.91 13.65
N PHE A 12 -4.28 -6.69 14.73
CA PHE A 12 -3.16 -7.47 15.25
C PHE A 12 -2.67 -8.53 14.24
N VAL A 13 -3.56 -9.36 13.71
CA VAL A 13 -3.19 -10.41 12.74
C VAL A 13 -2.59 -9.81 11.47
N VAL A 14 -3.24 -8.79 10.90
CA VAL A 14 -2.72 -8.10 9.72
C VAL A 14 -1.40 -7.39 10.04
N GLY A 15 -1.28 -6.78 11.22
CA GLY A 15 -0.03 -6.18 11.70
C GLY A 15 1.11 -7.19 11.76
N VAL A 16 0.88 -8.40 12.30
CA VAL A 16 1.87 -9.49 12.31
C VAL A 16 2.31 -9.83 10.88
N LEU A 17 1.36 -10.02 9.95
CA LEU A 17 1.67 -10.33 8.55
C LEU A 17 2.47 -9.21 7.86
N ILE A 18 2.12 -7.96 8.09
CA ILE A 18 2.85 -6.79 7.56
C ILE A 18 4.26 -6.75 8.14
N GLY A 19 4.40 -6.95 9.46
CA GLY A 19 5.69 -6.95 10.15
C GLY A 19 6.61 -8.08 9.67
N MET A 20 6.05 -9.27 9.39
CA MET A 20 6.81 -10.40 8.88
C MET A 20 7.24 -10.23 7.42
N THR A 21 6.42 -9.61 6.58
CA THR A 21 6.60 -9.63 5.11
C THR A 21 7.15 -8.35 4.54
N GLY A 22 6.94 -7.23 5.20
CA GLY A 22 7.23 -5.90 4.66
C GLY A 22 6.39 -5.53 3.42
N VAL A 23 5.46 -6.39 2.99
CA VAL A 23 4.50 -6.10 1.91
C VAL A 23 3.50 -5.09 2.44
N GLY A 24 3.45 -3.91 1.91
CA GLY A 24 2.63 -2.79 2.40
C GLY A 24 1.21 -3.15 2.86
N GLY A 25 0.71 -2.42 3.88
CA GLY A 25 -0.53 -2.75 4.60
C GLY A 25 -1.78 -2.86 3.73
N GLY A 26 -1.96 -1.98 2.73
CA GLY A 26 -3.19 -1.90 1.94
C GLY A 26 -3.53 -3.16 1.15
N VAL A 27 -2.51 -3.87 0.68
CA VAL A 27 -2.72 -5.12 -0.08
C VAL A 27 -3.39 -6.20 0.77
N LEU A 28 -3.05 -6.27 2.06
CA LEU A 28 -3.61 -7.24 3.00
C LEU A 28 -4.87 -6.72 3.71
N MET A 29 -4.88 -5.44 4.06
CA MET A 29 -5.94 -4.85 4.86
C MET A 29 -7.27 -4.74 4.09
N LEU A 30 -7.25 -4.30 2.82
CA LEU A 30 -8.47 -4.09 2.06
C LEU A 30 -9.35 -5.33 1.91
N PRO A 31 -8.83 -6.52 1.51
CA PRO A 31 -9.64 -7.73 1.48
C PRO A 31 -10.28 -8.05 2.82
N VAL A 32 -9.54 -7.87 3.91
CA VAL A 32 -10.05 -8.16 5.26
C VAL A 32 -11.12 -7.16 5.67
N LEU A 33 -10.98 -5.88 5.34
CA LEU A 33 -12.00 -4.87 5.61
C LEU A 33 -13.28 -5.12 4.81
N ILE A 34 -13.15 -5.47 3.53
CA ILE A 34 -14.30 -5.62 2.63
C ILE A 34 -15.01 -6.95 2.87
N PHE A 35 -14.28 -8.08 2.88
CA PHE A 35 -14.88 -9.42 2.99
C PHE A 35 -15.00 -9.91 4.42
N GLY A 36 -14.06 -9.53 5.30
CA GLY A 36 -14.04 -10.00 6.68
C GLY A 36 -14.92 -9.14 7.60
N LEU A 37 -14.82 -7.83 7.47
CA LEU A 37 -15.56 -6.89 8.34
C LEU A 37 -16.77 -6.24 7.67
N GLY A 38 -17.04 -6.52 6.38
CA GLY A 38 -18.22 -6.05 5.65
C GLY A 38 -18.24 -4.53 5.37
N TYR A 39 -17.11 -3.86 5.40
CA TYR A 39 -17.04 -2.43 5.07
C TYR A 39 -17.25 -2.19 3.58
N SER A 40 -17.95 -1.09 3.26
CA SER A 40 -18.04 -0.65 1.87
C SER A 40 -16.64 -0.34 1.32
N PRO A 41 -16.36 -0.67 0.05
CA PRO A 41 -15.05 -0.47 -0.56
C PRO A 41 -14.49 0.94 -0.41
N ILE A 42 -15.34 1.97 -0.54
CA ILE A 42 -14.90 3.36 -0.41
C ILE A 42 -14.45 3.70 1.01
N VAL A 43 -15.15 3.19 2.03
CA VAL A 43 -14.76 3.40 3.44
C VAL A 43 -13.53 2.57 3.79
N ALA A 44 -13.40 1.36 3.24
CA ALA A 44 -12.22 0.53 3.41
C ALA A 44 -10.96 1.22 2.85
N VAL A 45 -11.02 1.75 1.62
CA VAL A 45 -9.92 2.50 0.98
C VAL A 45 -9.55 3.74 1.78
N GLY A 46 -10.52 4.56 2.18
CA GLY A 46 -10.25 5.77 2.94
C GLY A 46 -9.64 5.49 4.31
N SER A 47 -10.20 4.53 5.04
CA SER A 47 -9.72 4.14 6.38
C SER A 47 -8.34 3.48 6.31
N ASP A 48 -8.07 2.65 5.29
CA ASP A 48 -6.77 2.04 5.08
C ASP A 48 -5.68 3.08 4.76
N ALA A 49 -6.00 4.10 3.95
CA ALA A 49 -5.04 5.17 3.65
C ALA A 49 -4.58 5.89 4.93
N LEU A 50 -5.51 6.23 5.81
CA LEU A 50 -5.18 6.87 7.08
C LEU A 50 -4.47 5.91 8.05
N PHE A 51 -4.87 4.64 8.09
CA PHE A 51 -4.20 3.59 8.84
C PHE A 51 -2.74 3.42 8.40
N GLN A 52 -2.47 3.37 7.09
CA GLN A 52 -1.12 3.24 6.55
C GLN A 52 -0.24 4.46 6.86
N PHE A 53 -0.81 5.67 6.87
CA PHE A 53 -0.08 6.85 7.30
C PHE A 53 0.52 6.65 8.70
N PHE A 54 -0.32 6.33 9.68
CA PHE A 54 0.14 6.18 11.07
C PHE A 54 1.09 4.99 11.25
N THR A 55 0.84 3.87 10.61
CA THR A 55 1.70 2.68 10.75
C THR A 55 3.07 2.85 10.10
N LYS A 56 3.20 3.70 9.07
CA LYS A 56 4.48 3.93 8.38
C LYS A 56 5.34 5.02 9.05
N ILE A 57 4.80 5.88 9.91
CA ILE A 57 5.57 6.94 10.57
C ILE A 57 6.76 6.38 11.36
N PRO A 58 6.61 5.39 12.26
CA PRO A 58 7.76 4.87 13.02
C PRO A 58 8.85 4.30 12.14
N ALA A 59 8.47 3.53 11.12
CA ALA A 59 9.43 2.96 10.17
C ALA A 59 10.13 4.04 9.34
N GLY A 60 9.40 5.06 8.88
CA GLY A 60 9.95 6.20 8.15
C GLY A 60 10.99 6.97 8.96
N LEU A 61 10.69 7.25 10.23
CA LEU A 61 11.62 7.92 11.15
C LEU A 61 12.88 7.10 11.38
N LEU A 62 12.74 5.77 11.52
CA LEU A 62 13.89 4.86 11.66
C LEU A 62 14.78 4.87 10.41
N HIS A 63 14.19 4.82 9.22
CA HIS A 63 14.93 4.88 7.97
C HIS A 63 15.65 6.23 7.76
N LEU A 64 15.02 7.34 8.16
CA LEU A 64 15.65 8.66 8.17
C LEU A 64 16.85 8.70 9.11
N LYS A 65 16.72 8.16 10.34
CA LYS A 65 17.80 8.07 11.32
C LYS A 65 18.96 7.22 10.83
N ASN A 66 18.66 6.11 10.16
CA ASN A 66 19.67 5.18 9.63
C ASN A 66 20.33 5.63 8.31
N GLY A 67 19.98 6.81 7.77
CA GLY A 67 20.56 7.33 6.54
C GLY A 67 20.23 6.50 5.28
N THR A 68 19.20 5.66 5.30
CA THR A 68 18.80 4.79 4.18
C THR A 68 17.81 5.44 3.22
N VAL A 69 17.74 6.77 3.21
CA VAL A 69 16.74 7.53 2.45
C VAL A 69 17.40 8.47 1.44
N ARG A 70 17.03 8.36 0.20
CA ARG A 70 17.39 9.33 -0.87
C ARG A 70 16.38 10.47 -0.90
N ARG A 71 16.61 11.53 -0.12
CA ARG A 71 15.70 12.68 0.02
C ARG A 71 15.29 13.30 -1.32
N LYS A 72 16.21 13.41 -2.29
CA LYS A 72 15.92 13.93 -3.64
C LYS A 72 14.91 13.06 -4.39
N VAL A 73 14.97 11.72 -4.20
CA VAL A 73 14.02 10.78 -4.80
C VAL A 73 12.64 10.91 -4.13
N VAL A 74 12.60 11.01 -2.80
CA VAL A 74 11.36 11.26 -2.05
C VAL A 74 10.67 12.52 -2.55
N LEU A 75 11.41 13.62 -2.70
CA LEU A 75 10.88 14.89 -3.21
C LEU A 75 10.34 14.76 -4.63
N ALA A 76 11.09 14.10 -5.52
CA ALA A 76 10.66 13.90 -6.90
C ALA A 76 9.37 13.06 -6.99
N LEU A 77 9.34 11.94 -6.25
CA LEU A 77 8.14 11.10 -6.16
C LEU A 77 6.96 11.86 -5.55
N ALA A 78 7.19 12.65 -4.48
CA ALA A 78 6.14 13.41 -3.79
C ALA A 78 5.54 14.51 -4.69
N LEU A 79 6.36 15.21 -5.47
CA LEU A 79 5.89 16.22 -6.43
C LEU A 79 4.96 15.63 -7.49
N GLY A 80 5.15 14.37 -7.87
CA GLY A 80 4.22 13.67 -8.74
C GLY A 80 3.05 13.05 -7.98
N SER A 81 3.31 12.36 -6.88
CA SER A 81 2.30 11.56 -6.20
C SER A 81 1.24 12.39 -5.46
N ILE A 82 1.58 13.57 -4.99
CA ILE A 82 0.60 14.48 -4.38
C ILE A 82 -0.47 14.88 -5.39
N PRO A 83 -0.16 15.48 -6.56
CA PRO A 83 -1.19 15.78 -7.56
C PRO A 83 -1.87 14.53 -8.11
N GLY A 84 -1.14 13.41 -8.26
CA GLY A 84 -1.72 12.12 -8.65
C GLY A 84 -2.78 11.65 -7.66
N SER A 85 -2.45 11.64 -6.37
CA SER A 85 -3.41 11.27 -5.31
C SER A 85 -4.63 12.19 -5.28
N PHE A 86 -4.42 13.49 -5.46
CA PHE A 86 -5.51 14.46 -5.58
C PHE A 86 -6.45 14.11 -6.74
N ALA A 87 -5.89 13.80 -7.91
CA ALA A 87 -6.65 13.39 -9.08
C ALA A 87 -7.42 12.08 -8.83
N GLY A 88 -6.79 11.08 -8.21
CA GLY A 88 -7.40 9.80 -7.87
C GLY A 88 -8.58 9.96 -6.90
N VAL A 89 -8.40 10.68 -5.81
CA VAL A 89 -9.49 10.92 -4.83
C VAL A 89 -10.61 11.76 -5.44
N LYS A 90 -10.29 12.79 -6.22
CA LYS A 90 -11.31 13.57 -6.93
C LYS A 90 -12.12 12.71 -7.90
N LEU A 91 -11.47 11.79 -8.61
CA LEU A 91 -12.17 10.87 -9.51
C LEU A 91 -13.14 9.97 -8.73
N LEU A 92 -12.76 9.47 -7.55
CA LEU A 92 -13.67 8.70 -6.70
C LEU A 92 -14.89 9.51 -6.27
N ILE A 93 -14.68 10.76 -5.86
CA ILE A 93 -15.76 11.66 -5.48
C ILE A 93 -16.67 11.91 -6.69
N TYR A 94 -16.12 12.14 -7.86
CA TYR A 94 -16.86 12.36 -9.09
C TYR A 94 -17.69 11.14 -9.49
N ILE A 95 -17.09 9.93 -9.45
CA ILE A 95 -17.81 8.68 -9.72
C ILE A 95 -18.95 8.48 -8.69
N ARG A 96 -18.69 8.79 -7.41
CA ARG A 96 -19.73 8.70 -6.37
C ARG A 96 -20.89 9.66 -6.62
N LEU A 97 -20.62 10.86 -7.10
CA LEU A 97 -21.66 11.85 -7.44
C LEU A 97 -22.51 11.41 -8.62
N LEU A 98 -21.90 10.78 -9.63
CA LEU A 98 -22.61 10.35 -10.84
C LEU A 98 -23.36 9.01 -10.65
N TYR A 99 -22.74 8.05 -9.98
CA TYR A 99 -23.21 6.66 -9.92
C TYR A 99 -23.58 6.20 -8.50
N GLY A 100 -23.54 7.09 -7.51
CA GLY A 100 -23.89 6.75 -6.13
C GLY A 100 -23.08 5.55 -5.62
N ASN A 101 -23.78 4.46 -5.26
CA ASN A 101 -23.16 3.23 -4.79
C ASN A 101 -22.35 2.48 -5.85
N GLY A 102 -22.46 2.80 -7.13
CA GLY A 102 -21.65 2.22 -8.22
C GLY A 102 -20.15 2.47 -8.05
N VAL A 103 -19.76 3.50 -7.29
CA VAL A 103 -18.35 3.72 -6.91
C VAL A 103 -17.74 2.52 -6.19
N ASN A 104 -18.51 1.78 -5.40
CA ASN A 104 -18.03 0.61 -4.68
C ASN A 104 -17.66 -0.53 -5.65
N THR A 105 -18.45 -0.72 -6.71
CA THR A 105 -18.13 -1.69 -7.77
C THR A 105 -16.85 -1.28 -8.51
N PHE A 106 -16.73 0.00 -8.86
CA PHE A 106 -15.51 0.52 -9.48
C PHE A 106 -14.27 0.26 -8.62
N ILE A 107 -14.34 0.56 -7.30
CA ILE A 107 -13.23 0.32 -6.37
C ILE A 107 -12.93 -1.18 -6.26
N LYS A 108 -13.95 -2.05 -6.16
CA LYS A 108 -13.75 -3.50 -6.14
C LYS A 108 -12.96 -3.98 -7.36
N LEU A 109 -13.34 -3.52 -8.57
CA LEU A 109 -12.64 -3.87 -9.79
C LEU A 109 -11.19 -3.35 -9.79
N ALA A 110 -10.98 -2.09 -9.45
CA ALA A 110 -9.66 -1.48 -9.40
C ALA A 110 -8.73 -2.19 -8.38
N VAL A 111 -9.22 -2.42 -7.17
CA VAL A 111 -8.48 -3.17 -6.13
C VAL A 111 -8.27 -4.61 -6.57
N GLY A 112 -9.27 -5.28 -7.11
CA GLY A 112 -9.19 -6.65 -7.60
C GLY A 112 -8.08 -6.84 -8.65
N VAL A 113 -8.00 -5.93 -9.62
CA VAL A 113 -6.90 -5.91 -10.61
C VAL A 113 -5.54 -5.76 -9.93
N LEU A 114 -5.41 -4.83 -8.98
CA LEU A 114 -4.14 -4.62 -8.26
C LEU A 114 -3.76 -5.83 -7.40
N LEU A 115 -4.74 -6.51 -6.78
CA LEU A 115 -4.50 -7.73 -6.01
C LEU A 115 -4.09 -8.93 -6.86
N ILE A 116 -4.23 -8.86 -8.18
CA ILE A 116 -3.66 -9.82 -9.13
C ILE A 116 -2.30 -9.34 -9.64
N VAL A 117 -2.19 -8.08 -10.03
CA VAL A 117 -0.96 -7.51 -10.62
C VAL A 117 0.19 -7.51 -9.61
N ILE A 118 -0.05 -7.04 -8.37
CA ILE A 118 1.02 -6.90 -7.37
C ILE A 118 1.65 -8.26 -7.00
N PRO A 119 0.91 -9.30 -6.60
CA PRO A 119 1.53 -10.59 -6.29
C PRO A 119 2.20 -11.22 -7.51
N THR A 120 1.66 -11.04 -8.72
CA THR A 120 2.32 -11.50 -9.94
C THR A 120 3.67 -10.80 -10.14
N MET A 121 3.72 -9.48 -9.95
CA MET A 121 4.98 -8.72 -9.98
C MET A 121 5.96 -9.18 -8.90
N LEU A 122 5.47 -9.44 -7.69
CA LEU A 122 6.28 -9.94 -6.58
C LEU A 122 6.86 -11.34 -6.86
N LEU A 123 6.12 -12.23 -7.49
CA LEU A 123 6.61 -13.55 -7.87
C LEU A 123 7.67 -13.49 -8.99
N LEU A 124 7.52 -12.55 -9.91
CA LEU A 124 8.45 -12.34 -11.02
C LEU A 124 9.67 -11.48 -10.64
N GLN A 125 9.64 -10.84 -9.48
CA GLN A 125 10.67 -9.88 -9.06
C GLN A 125 12.10 -10.45 -9.16
N LYS A 126 12.33 -11.68 -8.68
CA LYS A 126 13.66 -12.31 -8.72
C LYS A 126 14.18 -12.46 -10.15
N ASN A 127 13.33 -12.95 -11.06
CA ASN A 127 13.70 -13.10 -12.47
C ASN A 127 13.98 -11.76 -13.15
N ILE A 128 13.23 -10.72 -12.74
CA ILE A 128 13.42 -9.35 -13.22
C ILE A 128 14.75 -8.80 -12.69
N GLU A 129 15.03 -8.94 -11.39
CA GLU A 129 16.29 -8.51 -10.77
C GLU A 129 17.50 -9.14 -11.45
N GLU A 130 17.47 -10.43 -11.71
CA GLU A 130 18.55 -11.15 -12.42
C GLU A 130 18.77 -10.63 -13.85
N ARG A 131 17.67 -10.30 -14.57
CA ARG A 131 17.75 -9.78 -15.95
C ARG A 131 18.25 -8.34 -16.05
N ILE A 132 18.02 -7.52 -15.02
CA ILE A 132 18.39 -6.10 -15.03
C ILE A 132 19.64 -5.80 -14.21
N ALA A 133 20.20 -6.78 -13.47
CA ALA A 133 21.38 -6.60 -12.62
C ALA A 133 22.58 -5.96 -13.36
N ASN A 134 22.69 -6.21 -14.68
CA ASN A 134 23.74 -5.69 -15.54
C ASN A 134 23.29 -4.58 -16.50
N ARG A 135 22.06 -4.04 -16.33
CA ARG A 135 21.58 -2.96 -17.21
C ARG A 135 21.85 -1.59 -16.61
N ALA A 136 22.27 -0.67 -17.46
CA ALA A 136 22.33 0.75 -17.09
C ALA A 136 20.91 1.28 -16.80
N PRO A 137 20.75 2.22 -15.85
CA PRO A 137 19.47 2.85 -15.58
C PRO A 137 18.83 3.44 -16.85
N THR A 138 17.61 3.05 -17.15
CA THR A 138 16.92 3.44 -18.39
C THR A 138 16.34 4.86 -18.29
N MET A 139 15.90 5.26 -17.09
CA MET A 139 15.43 6.61 -16.81
C MET A 139 16.47 7.34 -15.93
N LYS A 140 16.88 8.50 -16.37
CA LYS A 140 17.80 9.36 -15.61
C LYS A 140 17.05 10.67 -15.32
N GLY A 141 17.07 11.08 -14.03
CA GLY A 141 16.64 12.40 -13.66
C GLY A 141 15.36 12.48 -12.84
N PHE A 142 15.10 13.68 -12.39
CA PHE A 142 14.03 14.05 -11.47
C PHE A 142 12.62 13.89 -12.10
N ALA A 143 12.50 14.24 -13.38
CA ALA A 143 11.22 14.20 -14.10
C ALA A 143 10.64 12.78 -14.19
N GLY A 144 11.48 11.79 -14.51
CA GLY A 144 11.03 10.38 -14.56
C GLY A 144 10.49 9.88 -13.22
N MET A 145 11.13 10.26 -12.11
CA MET A 145 10.65 9.92 -10.76
C MET A 145 9.32 10.62 -10.44
N ALA A 146 9.14 11.87 -10.89
CA ALA A 146 7.88 12.58 -10.73
C ALA A 146 6.73 11.93 -11.52
N VAL A 147 6.99 11.43 -12.73
CA VAL A 147 6.00 10.68 -13.53
C VAL A 147 5.62 9.36 -12.83
N ILE A 148 6.60 8.62 -12.31
CA ILE A 148 6.34 7.42 -11.49
C ILE A 148 5.47 7.81 -10.28
N GLY A 149 5.85 8.89 -9.58
CA GLY A 149 5.08 9.42 -8.46
C GLY A 149 3.64 9.73 -8.85
N LEU A 150 3.42 10.43 -9.97
CA LEU A 150 2.09 10.81 -10.46
C LEU A 150 1.20 9.58 -10.70
N THR A 151 1.73 8.58 -11.40
CA THR A 151 1.00 7.33 -11.70
C THR A 151 0.66 6.58 -10.42
N VAL A 152 1.64 6.38 -9.55
CA VAL A 152 1.42 5.65 -8.29
C VAL A 152 0.53 6.45 -7.34
N GLY A 153 0.70 7.76 -7.26
CA GLY A 153 -0.17 8.64 -6.48
C GLY A 153 -1.63 8.55 -6.91
N PHE A 154 -1.88 8.52 -8.23
CA PHE A 154 -3.22 8.34 -8.79
C PHE A 154 -3.82 6.99 -8.40
N ILE A 155 -3.06 5.88 -8.55
CA ILE A 155 -3.50 4.54 -8.18
C ILE A 155 -3.79 4.46 -6.67
N VAL A 156 -2.90 4.98 -5.82
CA VAL A 156 -3.06 4.99 -4.37
C VAL A 156 -4.22 5.89 -3.94
N GLY A 157 -4.42 7.02 -4.61
CA GLY A 157 -5.58 7.90 -4.38
C GLY A 157 -6.92 7.19 -4.62
N LEU A 158 -6.97 6.32 -5.64
CA LEU A 158 -8.15 5.51 -5.96
C LEU A 158 -8.34 4.30 -5.04
N THR A 159 -7.25 3.63 -4.65
CA THR A 159 -7.33 2.26 -4.11
C THR A 159 -6.66 2.08 -2.76
N SER A 160 -5.87 3.06 -2.29
CA SER A 160 -4.98 2.93 -1.13
C SER A 160 -3.93 1.81 -1.26
N VAL A 161 -3.77 1.18 -2.43
CA VAL A 161 -2.90 0.02 -2.66
C VAL A 161 -1.75 0.39 -3.60
N GLY A 162 -0.59 -0.19 -3.38
CA GLY A 162 0.49 -0.21 -4.36
C GLY A 162 1.64 0.77 -4.09
N SER A 163 1.58 1.63 -3.06
CA SER A 163 2.71 2.55 -2.78
C SER A 163 4.04 1.82 -2.63
N GLY A 164 4.08 0.73 -1.86
CA GLY A 164 5.32 -0.01 -1.63
C GLY A 164 5.73 -0.88 -2.81
N SER A 165 4.85 -1.80 -3.20
CA SER A 165 5.20 -2.82 -4.20
C SER A 165 5.43 -2.24 -5.60
N ILE A 166 4.58 -1.31 -6.05
CA ILE A 166 4.68 -0.72 -7.38
C ILE A 166 5.87 0.23 -7.46
N ILE A 167 6.06 1.10 -6.45
CA ILE A 167 7.20 2.03 -6.42
C ILE A 167 8.51 1.25 -6.39
N MET A 168 8.64 0.27 -5.50
CA MET A 168 9.86 -0.54 -5.42
C MET A 168 10.19 -1.20 -6.75
N MET A 169 9.19 -1.77 -7.44
CA MET A 169 9.39 -2.40 -8.74
C MET A 169 9.80 -1.38 -9.81
N LEU A 170 9.14 -0.22 -9.87
CA LEU A 170 9.46 0.82 -10.84
C LEU A 170 10.84 1.44 -10.59
N LEU A 171 11.21 1.67 -9.33
CA LEU A 171 12.55 2.14 -8.98
C LEU A 171 13.62 1.10 -9.30
N LEU A 172 13.33 -0.18 -9.11
CA LEU A 172 14.23 -1.27 -9.49
C LEU A 172 14.42 -1.31 -11.02
N LEU A 173 13.33 -1.29 -11.76
CA LEU A 173 13.35 -1.38 -13.23
C LEU A 173 14.07 -0.20 -13.90
N PHE A 174 13.90 1.01 -13.37
CA PHE A 174 14.35 2.22 -14.05
C PHE A 174 15.58 2.90 -13.42
N TYR A 175 15.86 2.66 -12.12
CA TYR A 175 16.87 3.42 -11.39
C TYR A 175 17.96 2.59 -10.71
N SER A 176 17.84 1.27 -10.61
CA SER A 176 18.87 0.34 -10.07
C SER A 176 19.45 0.77 -8.71
N PHE A 177 18.61 1.23 -7.77
CA PHE A 177 19.08 1.55 -6.43
C PHE A 177 19.30 0.29 -5.57
N PRO A 178 20.26 0.32 -4.62
CA PRO A 178 20.41 -0.77 -3.66
C PRO A 178 19.10 -1.05 -2.89
N PRO A 179 18.74 -2.32 -2.65
CA PRO A 179 17.45 -2.68 -2.02
C PRO A 179 17.16 -1.94 -0.71
N LYS A 180 18.16 -1.80 0.16
CA LYS A 180 18.04 -1.08 1.44
C LYS A 180 17.66 0.39 1.26
N ILE A 181 18.24 1.05 0.24
CA ILE A 181 17.95 2.45 -0.09
C ILE A 181 16.56 2.56 -0.73
N ASN A 182 16.17 1.60 -1.58
CA ASN A 182 14.85 1.55 -2.18
C ASN A 182 13.75 1.48 -1.11
N VAL A 183 13.87 0.52 -0.18
CA VAL A 183 12.90 0.33 0.91
C VAL A 183 12.80 1.59 1.77
N GLY A 184 13.92 2.14 2.23
CA GLY A 184 13.89 3.33 3.09
C GLY A 184 13.31 4.55 2.39
N THR A 185 13.62 4.73 1.11
CA THR A 185 13.11 5.83 0.29
C THR A 185 11.60 5.68 0.05
N ASP A 186 11.13 4.47 -0.26
CA ASP A 186 9.72 4.17 -0.47
C ASP A 186 8.91 4.39 0.82
N VAL A 187 9.38 3.89 1.96
CA VAL A 187 8.66 4.03 3.24
C VAL A 187 8.48 5.50 3.61
N VAL A 188 9.52 6.33 3.47
CA VAL A 188 9.42 7.77 3.76
C VAL A 188 8.52 8.49 2.75
N HIS A 189 8.61 8.15 1.46
CA HIS A 189 7.68 8.68 0.46
C HIS A 189 6.24 8.25 0.76
N ALA A 190 6.02 7.01 1.17
CA ALA A 190 4.69 6.50 1.50
C ALA A 190 4.06 7.24 2.71
N VAL A 191 4.86 7.67 3.71
CA VAL A 191 4.35 8.54 4.80
C VAL A 191 3.78 9.83 4.21
N VAL A 192 4.49 10.49 3.30
CA VAL A 192 4.01 11.72 2.65
C VAL A 192 2.75 11.45 1.82
N LEU A 193 2.78 10.42 0.98
CA LEU A 193 1.67 10.08 0.10
C LEU A 193 0.41 9.71 0.89
N PHE A 194 0.51 8.83 1.87
CA PHE A 194 -0.64 8.42 2.69
C PHE A 194 -1.11 9.53 3.64
N GLY A 195 -0.23 10.42 4.07
CA GLY A 195 -0.64 11.63 4.81
C GLY A 195 -1.57 12.49 3.98
N VAL A 196 -1.22 12.76 2.73
CA VAL A 196 -2.07 13.52 1.79
C VAL A 196 -3.32 12.72 1.42
N THR A 197 -3.17 11.46 1.00
CA THR A 197 -4.32 10.61 0.59
C THR A 197 -5.31 10.41 1.74
N GLY A 198 -4.81 10.06 2.93
CA GLY A 198 -5.65 9.86 4.13
C GLY A 198 -6.38 11.13 4.52
N TRP A 199 -5.71 12.30 4.46
CA TRP A 199 -6.36 13.59 4.70
C TRP A 199 -7.46 13.88 3.69
N LEU A 200 -7.21 13.66 2.39
CA LEU A 200 -8.21 13.88 1.33
C LEU A 200 -9.41 12.95 1.50
N GLN A 201 -9.19 11.67 1.80
CA GLN A 201 -10.25 10.70 2.05
C GLN A 201 -11.04 11.02 3.32
N PHE A 202 -10.37 11.51 4.37
CA PHE A 202 -11.02 11.98 5.59
C PHE A 202 -11.93 13.18 5.30
N ARG A 203 -11.44 14.17 4.56
CA ARG A 203 -12.22 15.34 4.13
C ARG A 203 -13.41 14.96 3.23
N ALA A 204 -13.27 13.90 2.45
CA ALA A 204 -14.34 13.36 1.60
C ALA A 204 -15.38 12.53 2.36
N GLY A 205 -15.22 12.32 3.67
CA GLY A 205 -16.14 11.52 4.50
C GLY A 205 -16.02 10.00 4.23
N ASN A 206 -14.90 9.54 3.68
CA ASN A 206 -14.68 8.14 3.33
C ASN A 206 -13.90 7.38 4.41
N VAL A 207 -13.69 7.93 5.60
CA VAL A 207 -12.92 7.32 6.68
C VAL A 207 -13.81 7.04 7.88
N ASP A 208 -13.70 5.84 8.45
CA ASP A 208 -14.22 5.53 9.79
C ASP A 208 -13.07 5.67 10.82
N PRO A 209 -13.03 6.77 11.60
CA PRO A 209 -11.96 6.98 12.57
C PRO A 209 -11.92 5.93 13.68
N ARG A 210 -13.08 5.39 14.06
CA ARG A 210 -13.17 4.33 15.10
C ARG A 210 -12.56 3.04 14.60
N LEU A 211 -12.74 2.71 13.31
CA LEU A 211 -12.07 1.59 12.67
C LEU A 211 -10.56 1.79 12.67
N VAL A 212 -10.09 2.97 12.22
CA VAL A 212 -8.65 3.27 12.13
C VAL A 212 -7.97 3.13 13.50
N VAL A 213 -8.56 3.71 14.56
CA VAL A 213 -8.01 3.61 15.92
C VAL A 213 -7.99 2.15 16.39
N ALA A 214 -9.05 1.39 16.20
CA ALA A 214 -9.10 -0.01 16.60
C ALA A 214 -8.04 -0.86 15.88
N LEU A 215 -7.86 -0.64 14.56
CA LEU A 215 -6.83 -1.31 13.77
C LEU A 215 -5.42 -0.94 14.24
N LEU A 216 -5.17 0.34 14.58
CA LEU A 216 -3.87 0.79 15.07
C LEU A 216 -3.51 0.16 16.42
N ILE A 217 -4.47 0.09 17.36
CA ILE A 217 -4.26 -0.57 18.65
C ILE A 217 -3.81 -2.02 18.47
N GLY A 218 -4.39 -2.75 17.51
CA GLY A 218 -3.99 -4.12 17.21
C GLY A 218 -2.69 -4.20 16.41
N SER A 219 -2.56 -3.39 15.36
CA SER A 219 -1.46 -3.55 14.39
C SER A 219 -0.10 -3.11 14.90
N ILE A 220 -0.02 -2.18 15.84
CA ILE A 220 1.27 -1.76 16.42
C ILE A 220 1.94 -2.93 17.16
N PRO A 221 1.31 -3.56 18.16
CA PRO A 221 1.89 -4.73 18.81
C PRO A 221 2.04 -5.93 17.86
N GLY A 222 1.08 -6.13 16.93
CA GLY A 222 1.18 -7.15 15.91
C GLY A 222 2.39 -6.98 15.00
N GLY A 223 2.64 -5.76 14.52
CA GLY A 223 3.78 -5.44 13.67
C GLY A 223 5.13 -5.65 14.37
N LEU A 224 5.24 -5.28 15.63
CA LEU A 224 6.43 -5.54 16.46
C LEU A 224 6.68 -7.04 16.60
N LEU A 225 5.65 -7.82 16.93
CA LEU A 225 5.75 -9.27 17.01
C LEU A 225 6.11 -9.89 15.66
N GLY A 226 5.47 -9.44 14.59
CA GLY A 226 5.71 -9.89 13.22
C GLY A 226 7.15 -9.65 12.75
N SER A 227 7.70 -8.47 13.03
CA SER A 227 9.09 -8.15 12.69
C SER A 227 10.09 -9.04 13.43
N HIS A 228 9.78 -9.43 14.68
CA HIS A 228 10.60 -10.38 15.45
C HIS A 228 10.48 -11.81 14.90
N LEU A 229 9.28 -12.23 14.51
CA LEU A 229 9.04 -13.55 13.90
C LEU A 229 9.63 -13.68 12.49
N ALA A 230 9.80 -12.57 11.76
CA ALA A 230 10.38 -12.56 10.42
C ALA A 230 11.77 -13.21 10.35
N THR A 231 12.53 -13.18 11.44
CA THR A 231 13.86 -13.82 11.53
C THR A 231 13.80 -15.34 11.66
N ARG A 232 12.63 -15.92 11.99
CA ARG A 232 12.46 -17.35 12.27
C ARG A 232 11.69 -18.11 11.19
N VAL A 233 11.04 -17.41 10.26
CA VAL A 233 10.20 -18.03 9.22
C VAL A 233 10.85 -17.88 7.86
N PRO A 234 10.90 -18.93 7.00
CA PRO A 234 11.43 -18.82 5.65
C PRO A 234 10.60 -17.81 4.84
N MET A 235 11.22 -16.66 4.51
CA MET A 235 10.59 -15.54 3.81
C MET A 235 9.91 -15.97 2.49
N LEU A 236 10.51 -16.91 1.74
CA LEU A 236 9.99 -17.39 0.47
C LEU A 236 8.63 -18.09 0.61
N TRP A 237 8.47 -18.90 1.64
CA TRP A 237 7.22 -19.63 1.90
C TRP A 237 6.09 -18.66 2.26
N LEU A 238 6.37 -17.75 3.19
CA LEU A 238 5.42 -16.73 3.62
C LEU A 238 4.97 -15.84 2.44
N ARG A 239 5.93 -15.40 1.61
CA ARG A 239 5.65 -14.60 0.42
C ARG A 239 4.77 -15.34 -0.59
N ARG A 240 5.03 -16.63 -0.83
CA ARG A 240 4.20 -17.45 -1.73
C ARG A 240 2.78 -17.62 -1.21
N MET A 241 2.61 -17.93 0.08
CA MET A 241 1.28 -18.03 0.69
C MET A 241 0.49 -16.72 0.57
N LEU A 242 1.13 -15.59 0.83
CA LEU A 242 0.49 -14.29 0.67
C LEU A 242 0.10 -14.02 -0.78
N CYS A 243 0.98 -14.32 -1.75
CA CYS A 243 0.67 -14.15 -3.16
C CYS A 243 -0.56 -14.99 -3.57
N VAL A 244 -0.64 -16.24 -3.12
CA VAL A 244 -1.81 -17.10 -3.38
C VAL A 244 -3.08 -16.52 -2.77
N LEU A 245 -3.03 -16.08 -1.51
CA LEU A 245 -4.16 -15.45 -0.83
C LEU A 245 -4.65 -14.21 -1.59
N LEU A 246 -3.71 -13.37 -2.04
CA LEU A 246 -4.01 -12.15 -2.78
C LEU A 246 -4.60 -12.44 -4.16
N LEU A 247 -4.09 -13.45 -4.87
CA LEU A 247 -4.64 -13.87 -6.15
C LEU A 247 -6.08 -14.39 -6.01
N ILE A 248 -6.34 -15.22 -5.00
CA ILE A 248 -7.69 -15.73 -4.72
C ILE A 248 -8.64 -14.58 -4.37
N THR A 249 -8.22 -13.66 -3.51
CA THR A 249 -9.05 -12.51 -3.12
C THR A 249 -9.25 -11.52 -4.25
N GLY A 250 -8.22 -11.28 -5.07
CA GLY A 250 -8.33 -10.47 -6.29
C GLY A 250 -9.31 -11.07 -7.30
N ALA A 251 -9.21 -12.38 -7.56
CA ALA A 251 -10.15 -13.08 -8.42
C ALA A 251 -11.59 -12.99 -7.90
N ARG A 252 -11.79 -13.15 -6.58
CA ARG A 252 -13.11 -13.00 -5.96
C ARG A 252 -13.66 -11.57 -6.06
N MET A 253 -12.79 -10.54 -6.05
CA MET A 253 -13.23 -9.15 -6.24
C MET A 253 -13.68 -8.88 -7.68
N LEU A 254 -13.08 -9.54 -8.65
CA LEU A 254 -13.42 -9.39 -10.08
C LEU A 254 -14.63 -10.24 -10.47
N TRP A 255 -14.95 -11.28 -9.71
CA TRP A 255 -16.12 -12.10 -9.97
C TRP A 255 -17.41 -11.32 -9.64
N PRO A 256 -18.34 -11.16 -10.58
CA PRO A 256 -19.62 -10.52 -10.30
C PRO A 256 -20.38 -11.35 -9.23
N ALA A 257 -20.78 -10.67 -8.15
CA ALA A 257 -21.63 -11.24 -7.12
C ALA A 257 -23.09 -11.11 -7.55
#